data_a327065acc8f90d51654f938d1f0b116
#
_entry.id   a327065acc8f90d51654f938d1f0b116
#
_cell.length_a   1.000
_cell.length_b   1.000
_cell.length_c   1.000
_cell.angle_alpha   90.00
_cell.angle_beta   90.00
_cell.angle_gamma   90.00
#
_symmetry.space_group_name_H-M   'P 1'
#
loop_
_entity.id
_entity.type
_entity.pdbx_description
1 polymer ?
#
loop_
_entity_poly.entity_id
_entity_poly.type
_entity_poly.pdbx_seq_one_letter_code
_entity_poly.pdbx_strand_id
1 'polypeptide(L)'
;MPWRLSTDLKRFKALTLGKPVIMGRRTWESIGRPLPGRPNIVVTRDANFQADGAHIVGSLEEGIAFGRKLAEELGVGEVCIIGGGKIYAQALPLAGRVHLTRVLAEIDGDTHFPEIRPAAWRLVSSEDVPAGEKDSHPTRYMVYEKRDT
;
A
#
# COMPACT_ATOMS: atom_id res chain seq x y z
N MET A 1 13.13 7.72 1.41
CA MET A 1 12.50 8.02 0.12
C MET A 1 13.12 9.27 -0.48
N PRO A 2 13.49 9.26 -1.76
CA PRO A 2 14.12 10.42 -2.39
C PRO A 2 13.15 11.57 -2.68
N TRP A 3 11.85 11.37 -2.48
CA TRP A 3 10.83 12.36 -2.79
C TRP A 3 10.13 12.88 -1.53
N ARG A 4 9.62 14.09 -1.67
CA ARG A 4 8.71 14.69 -0.73
C ARG A 4 7.37 14.87 -1.43
N LEU A 5 6.36 14.08 -1.07
CA LEU A 5 5.08 14.05 -1.76
C LEU A 5 3.93 14.21 -0.75
N SER A 6 3.83 15.40 -0.18
CA SER A 6 2.84 15.71 0.85
C SER A 6 1.39 15.47 0.37
N THR A 7 1.09 15.83 -0.87
CA THR A 7 -0.23 15.61 -1.47
C THR A 7 -0.55 14.12 -1.56
N ASP A 8 0.44 13.31 -1.97
CA ASP A 8 0.28 11.86 -2.07
C ASP A 8 0.10 11.22 -0.68
N LEU A 9 0.84 11.68 0.32
CA LEU A 9 0.72 11.20 1.69
C LEU A 9 -0.67 11.49 2.28
N LYS A 10 -1.26 12.64 1.97
CA LYS A 10 -2.61 12.98 2.37
C LYS A 10 -3.64 12.06 1.73
N ARG A 11 -3.45 11.74 0.43
CA ARG A 11 -4.30 10.80 -0.29
C ARG A 11 -4.19 9.40 0.31
N PHE A 12 -2.98 8.94 0.59
CA PHE A 12 -2.72 7.65 1.23
C PHE A 12 -3.45 7.56 2.57
N LYS A 13 -3.36 8.59 3.40
CA LYS A 13 -4.05 8.63 4.68
C LYS A 13 -5.57 8.51 4.49
N ALA A 14 -6.13 9.28 3.54
CA ALA A 14 -7.57 9.26 3.28
C ALA A 14 -8.04 7.88 2.79
N LEU A 15 -7.25 7.22 1.93
CA LEU A 15 -7.58 5.90 1.38
C LEU A 15 -7.54 4.80 2.43
N THR A 16 -6.66 4.90 3.41
CA THR A 16 -6.40 3.80 4.36
C THR A 16 -7.02 4.01 5.74
N LEU A 17 -7.42 5.23 6.07
CA LEU A 17 -7.93 5.55 7.41
C LEU A 17 -9.14 4.67 7.77
N GLY A 18 -9.08 4.06 8.94
CA GLY A 18 -10.14 3.17 9.43
C GLY A 18 -10.08 1.76 8.88
N LYS A 19 -9.12 1.46 8.00
CA LYS A 19 -8.99 0.14 7.36
C LYS A 19 -7.74 -0.59 7.86
N PRO A 20 -7.75 -1.93 7.93
CA PRO A 20 -6.52 -2.67 8.21
C PRO A 20 -5.47 -2.43 7.12
N VAL A 21 -4.22 -2.21 7.53
CA VAL A 21 -3.09 -2.03 6.62
C VAL A 21 -2.07 -3.14 6.84
N ILE A 22 -1.68 -3.79 5.75
CA ILE A 22 -0.73 -4.91 5.76
C ILE A 22 0.57 -4.45 5.12
N MET A 23 1.68 -4.72 5.78
CA MET A 23 3.00 -4.29 5.32
C MET A 23 4.05 -5.34 5.65
N GLY A 24 5.15 -5.32 4.91
CA GLY A 24 6.33 -6.08 5.25
C GLY A 24 7.13 -5.40 6.36
N ARG A 25 8.05 -6.14 6.96
CA ARG A 25 8.89 -5.65 8.06
C ARG A 25 9.67 -4.39 7.70
N ARG A 26 10.25 -4.33 6.50
CA ARG A 26 11.03 -3.16 6.07
C ARG A 26 10.19 -1.89 5.99
N THR A 27 8.96 -2.01 5.53
CA THR A 27 8.03 -0.88 5.48
C THR A 27 7.69 -0.42 6.90
N TRP A 28 7.43 -1.36 7.82
CA TRP A 28 7.20 -1.04 9.22
C TRP A 28 8.38 -0.27 9.82
N GLU A 29 9.60 -0.76 9.60
CA GLU A 29 10.81 -0.11 10.12
C GLU A 29 11.02 1.29 9.51
N SER A 30 10.69 1.45 8.23
CA SER A 30 10.78 2.73 7.53
C SER A 30 9.80 3.76 8.07
N ILE A 31 8.58 3.35 8.39
CA ILE A 31 7.55 4.24 8.95
C ILE A 31 7.93 4.63 10.39
N GLY A 32 8.49 3.69 11.15
CA GLY A 32 9.03 3.93 12.49
C GLY A 32 7.99 3.96 13.61
N ARG A 33 6.72 3.90 13.29
CA ARG A 33 5.62 3.91 14.27
C ARG A 33 4.35 3.35 13.66
N PRO A 34 3.38 2.88 14.49
CA PRO A 34 2.08 2.46 13.93
C PRO A 34 1.38 3.61 13.24
N LEU A 35 0.71 3.32 12.13
CA LEU A 35 -0.14 4.30 11.46
C LEU A 35 -1.41 4.48 12.30
N PRO A 36 -1.71 5.70 12.76
CA PRO A 36 -2.83 5.92 13.66
C PRO A 36 -4.18 5.73 12.97
N GLY A 37 -5.17 5.28 13.74
CA GLY A 37 -6.54 5.11 13.25
C GLY A 37 -6.75 3.91 12.33
N ARG A 38 -5.79 2.99 12.27
CA ARG A 38 -5.82 1.80 11.40
C ARG A 38 -5.19 0.62 12.13
N PRO A 39 -5.76 -0.60 12.04
CA PRO A 39 -5.03 -1.78 12.49
C PRO A 39 -3.79 -1.99 11.60
N ASN A 40 -2.63 -2.11 12.21
CA ASN A 40 -1.37 -2.33 11.52
C ASN A 40 -1.01 -3.82 11.60
N ILE A 41 -0.75 -4.44 10.46
CA ILE A 41 -0.39 -5.86 10.35
C ILE A 41 0.95 -5.95 9.65
N VAL A 42 1.93 -6.58 10.31
CA VAL A 42 3.29 -6.75 9.79
C VAL A 42 3.52 -8.19 9.42
N VAL A 43 3.93 -8.44 8.18
CA VAL A 43 4.28 -9.77 7.69
C VAL A 43 5.77 -9.99 7.85
N THR A 44 6.16 -11.01 8.62
CA THR A 44 7.55 -11.39 8.79
C THR A 44 7.65 -12.86 9.18
N ARG A 45 8.70 -13.54 8.70
CA ARG A 45 8.99 -14.93 9.09
C ARG A 45 9.72 -15.01 10.44
N ASP A 46 10.17 -13.88 10.97
CA ASP A 46 10.86 -13.85 12.25
C ASP A 46 9.85 -13.92 13.40
N ALA A 47 9.72 -15.08 14.01
CA ALA A 47 8.78 -15.33 15.11
C ALA A 47 9.11 -14.50 16.36
N ASN A 48 10.33 -13.99 16.48
CA ASN A 48 10.76 -13.18 17.62
C ASN A 48 10.64 -11.68 17.36
N PHE A 49 10.21 -11.29 16.17
CA PHE A 49 10.03 -9.89 15.83
C PHE A 49 8.92 -9.28 16.66
N GLN A 50 9.21 -8.11 17.22
CA GLN A 50 8.23 -7.37 18.03
C GLN A 50 7.97 -6.00 17.41
N ALA A 51 6.71 -5.62 17.36
CA ALA A 51 6.28 -4.33 16.83
C ALA A 51 5.15 -3.80 17.71
N ASP A 52 5.45 -2.85 18.58
CA ASP A 52 4.45 -2.27 19.47
C ASP A 52 3.39 -1.53 18.66
N GLY A 53 2.14 -1.91 18.90
CA GLY A 53 1.01 -1.29 18.20
C GLY A 53 0.66 -1.96 16.87
N ALA A 54 1.29 -3.10 16.56
CA ALA A 54 0.99 -3.86 15.34
C ALA A 54 0.74 -5.32 15.67
N HIS A 55 0.02 -5.98 14.76
CA HIS A 55 -0.16 -7.43 14.77
C HIS A 55 0.88 -8.05 13.86
N ILE A 56 1.49 -9.16 14.28
CA ILE A 56 2.54 -9.83 13.50
C ILE A 56 2.00 -11.15 12.98
N VAL A 57 2.18 -11.39 11.67
CA VAL A 57 1.79 -12.63 11.01
C VAL A 57 2.97 -13.17 10.21
N GLY A 58 2.96 -14.49 9.97
CA GLY A 58 4.08 -15.18 9.31
C GLY A 58 4.01 -15.19 7.79
N SER A 59 2.87 -14.86 7.21
CA SER A 59 2.70 -14.87 5.76
C SER A 59 1.68 -13.82 5.33
N LEU A 60 1.70 -13.47 4.03
CA LEU A 60 0.73 -12.54 3.48
C LEU A 60 -0.69 -13.12 3.57
N GLU A 61 -0.84 -14.42 3.31
CA GLU A 61 -2.14 -15.10 3.39
C GLU A 61 -2.74 -14.99 4.79
N GLU A 62 -1.93 -15.20 5.83
CA GLU A 62 -2.36 -15.00 7.21
C GLU A 62 -2.74 -13.54 7.48
N GLY A 63 -1.96 -12.61 6.93
CA GLY A 63 -2.22 -11.18 7.05
C GLY A 63 -3.54 -10.78 6.43
N ILE A 64 -3.84 -11.29 5.24
CA ILE A 64 -5.09 -11.02 4.54
C ILE A 64 -6.29 -11.61 5.30
N ALA A 65 -6.18 -12.87 5.77
CA ALA A 65 -7.25 -13.49 6.54
C ALA A 65 -7.54 -12.73 7.83
N PHE A 66 -6.50 -12.35 8.55
CA PHE A 66 -6.61 -11.57 9.78
C PHE A 66 -7.16 -10.17 9.49
N GLY A 67 -6.68 -9.53 8.42
CA GLY A 67 -7.15 -8.22 8.00
C GLY A 67 -8.62 -8.21 7.62
N ARG A 68 -9.08 -9.24 6.91
CA ARG A 68 -10.50 -9.38 6.57
C ARG A 68 -11.38 -9.53 7.81
N LYS A 69 -10.91 -10.27 8.80
CA LYS A 69 -11.62 -10.41 10.07
C LYS A 69 -11.73 -9.06 10.78
N LEU A 70 -10.65 -8.31 10.85
CA LEU A 70 -10.65 -6.97 11.44
C LEU A 70 -11.53 -6.00 10.66
N ALA A 71 -11.50 -6.06 9.33
CA ALA A 71 -12.34 -5.22 8.48
C ALA A 71 -13.82 -5.49 8.74
N GLU A 72 -14.21 -6.76 8.89
CA GLU A 72 -15.56 -7.14 9.22
C GLU A 72 -15.98 -6.58 10.58
N GLU A 73 -15.12 -6.70 11.59
CA GLU A 73 -15.38 -6.15 12.92
C GLU A 73 -15.52 -4.62 12.92
N LEU A 74 -14.76 -3.95 12.05
CA LEU A 74 -14.79 -2.49 11.92
C LEU A 74 -15.91 -1.99 11.00
N GLY A 75 -16.57 -2.88 10.28
CA GLY A 75 -17.60 -2.50 9.31
C GLY A 75 -17.06 -1.86 8.05
N VAL A 76 -15.80 -2.12 7.68
CA VAL A 76 -15.19 -1.60 6.44
C VAL A 76 -15.06 -2.71 5.41
N GLY A 77 -15.12 -2.33 4.14
CA GLY A 77 -15.14 -3.29 3.04
C GLY A 77 -13.79 -3.61 2.42
N GLU A 78 -12.69 -3.05 2.94
CA GLU A 78 -11.39 -3.18 2.32
C GLU A 78 -10.27 -3.44 3.31
N VAL A 79 -9.25 -4.16 2.85
CA VAL A 79 -7.97 -4.35 3.52
C VAL A 79 -6.92 -3.78 2.56
N CYS A 80 -6.00 -2.97 3.08
CA CYS A 80 -5.01 -2.27 2.26
C CYS A 80 -3.63 -2.91 2.38
N ILE A 81 -2.98 -3.14 1.24
CA ILE A 81 -1.60 -3.63 1.17
C ILE A 81 -0.72 -2.42 0.85
N ILE A 82 0.22 -2.10 1.73
CA ILE A 82 0.96 -0.84 1.61
C ILE A 82 2.46 -1.00 1.33
N GLY A 83 2.95 -2.19 1.15
CA GLY A 83 4.34 -2.40 0.73
C GLY A 83 5.10 -3.40 1.59
N GLY A 84 6.33 -3.69 1.27
CA GLY A 84 7.09 -3.21 0.12
C GLY A 84 6.99 -4.07 -1.12
N GLY A 85 8.02 -3.97 -1.99
CA GLY A 85 7.98 -4.60 -3.31
C GLY A 85 7.66 -6.08 -3.32
N LYS A 86 8.24 -6.87 -2.41
CA LYS A 86 7.95 -8.30 -2.30
C LYS A 86 6.51 -8.57 -1.91
N ILE A 87 5.95 -7.77 -1.00
CA ILE A 87 4.56 -7.90 -0.57
C ILE A 87 3.63 -7.52 -1.72
N TYR A 88 3.94 -6.46 -2.46
CA TYR A 88 3.16 -6.08 -3.64
C TYR A 88 3.14 -7.19 -4.69
N ALA A 89 4.29 -7.81 -4.96
CA ALA A 89 4.38 -8.89 -5.94
C ALA A 89 3.51 -10.09 -5.54
N GLN A 90 3.47 -10.43 -4.26
CA GLN A 90 2.63 -11.52 -3.75
C GLN A 90 1.15 -11.14 -3.72
N ALA A 91 0.84 -9.87 -3.44
CA ALA A 91 -0.53 -9.41 -3.27
C ALA A 91 -1.25 -9.12 -4.59
N LEU A 92 -0.51 -8.72 -5.62
CA LEU A 92 -1.11 -8.29 -6.88
C LEU A 92 -2.09 -9.30 -7.47
N PRO A 93 -1.79 -10.62 -7.54
CA PRO A 93 -2.77 -11.59 -8.04
C PRO A 93 -4.03 -11.70 -7.18
N LEU A 94 -3.97 -11.27 -5.93
CA LEU A 94 -5.07 -11.37 -4.97
C LEU A 94 -5.85 -10.06 -4.83
N ALA A 95 -5.31 -8.97 -5.34
CA ALA A 95 -5.91 -7.64 -5.22
C ALA A 95 -6.99 -7.43 -6.26
N GLY A 96 -8.04 -6.70 -5.89
CA GLY A 96 -9.09 -6.29 -6.82
C GLY A 96 -8.87 -4.90 -7.41
N ARG A 97 -8.10 -4.07 -6.72
CA ARG A 97 -7.84 -2.69 -7.14
C ARG A 97 -6.43 -2.29 -6.78
N VAL A 98 -5.80 -1.51 -7.65
CA VAL A 98 -4.47 -0.96 -7.44
C VAL A 98 -4.53 0.56 -7.55
N HIS A 99 -4.05 1.25 -6.52
CA HIS A 99 -3.82 2.69 -6.53
C HIS A 99 -2.33 2.94 -6.69
N LEU A 100 -1.92 3.50 -7.81
CA LEU A 100 -0.52 3.70 -8.13
C LEU A 100 -0.22 5.17 -8.36
N THR A 101 0.79 5.68 -7.66
CA THR A 101 1.31 7.03 -7.90
C THR A 101 2.65 6.91 -8.59
N ARG A 102 2.75 7.51 -9.79
CA ARG A 102 4.00 7.58 -10.53
C ARG A 102 4.57 8.99 -10.39
N VAL A 103 5.82 9.08 -9.95
CA VAL A 103 6.52 10.36 -9.88
C VAL A 103 6.98 10.72 -11.28
N LEU A 104 6.59 11.93 -11.74
CA LEU A 104 6.91 12.41 -13.07
C LEU A 104 8.27 13.13 -13.06
N ALA A 105 9.34 12.32 -12.91
CA ALA A 105 10.71 12.81 -12.90
C ALA A 105 11.64 11.72 -13.45
N GLU A 106 12.71 12.14 -14.11
CA GLU A 106 13.75 11.22 -14.59
C GLU A 106 14.71 10.89 -13.45
N ILE A 107 14.28 10.09 -12.52
CA ILE A 107 15.11 9.67 -11.39
C ILE A 107 14.94 8.17 -11.23
N ASP A 108 16.06 7.44 -11.12
CA ASP A 108 16.03 6.02 -10.83
C ASP A 108 15.55 5.83 -9.39
N GLY A 109 14.39 5.22 -9.24
CA GLY A 109 13.82 4.92 -7.93
C GLY A 109 14.28 3.55 -7.45
N ASP A 110 14.45 3.42 -6.14
CA ASP A 110 14.84 2.15 -5.52
C ASP A 110 13.66 1.18 -5.35
N THR A 111 12.44 1.68 -5.51
CA THR A 111 11.24 0.87 -5.30
C THR A 111 10.64 0.45 -6.62
N HIS A 112 10.53 -0.86 -6.79
CA HIS A 112 9.92 -1.44 -7.98
C HIS A 112 8.53 -1.95 -7.66
N PHE A 113 7.52 -1.39 -8.31
CA PHE A 113 6.18 -1.96 -8.27
C PHE A 113 6.10 -3.08 -9.31
N PRO A 114 5.37 -4.17 -9.02
CA PRO A 114 5.17 -5.24 -10.01
C PRO A 114 4.52 -4.70 -11.28
N GLU A 115 4.81 -5.33 -12.41
CA GLU A 115 4.22 -4.95 -13.68
C GLU A 115 2.71 -5.09 -13.66
N ILE A 116 2.01 -4.04 -14.04
CA ILE A 116 0.56 -4.07 -14.18
C ILE A 116 0.23 -4.34 -15.64
N ARG A 117 -0.12 -5.60 -15.94
CA ARG A 117 -0.36 -6.05 -17.30
C ARG A 117 -1.75 -5.63 -17.78
N PRO A 118 -1.86 -4.98 -18.95
CA PRO A 118 -3.16 -4.57 -19.49
C PRO A 118 -4.14 -5.72 -19.69
N ALA A 119 -3.64 -6.94 -19.93
CA ALA A 119 -4.48 -8.12 -20.08
C ALA A 119 -5.21 -8.51 -18.78
N ALA A 120 -4.62 -8.20 -17.63
CA ALA A 120 -5.16 -8.54 -16.32
C ALA A 120 -5.80 -7.34 -15.59
N TRP A 121 -5.45 -6.13 -15.97
CA TRP A 121 -5.85 -4.91 -15.27
C TRP A 121 -6.38 -3.85 -16.22
N ARG A 122 -7.43 -3.19 -15.82
CA ARG A 122 -8.04 -2.08 -16.57
C ARG A 122 -7.74 -0.77 -15.86
N LEU A 123 -7.22 0.21 -16.59
CA LEU A 123 -7.05 1.56 -16.05
C LEU A 123 -8.44 2.22 -15.94
N VAL A 124 -8.86 2.51 -14.73
CA VAL A 124 -10.16 3.11 -14.45
C VAL A 124 -10.08 4.64 -14.46
N SER A 125 -9.01 5.19 -13.90
CA SER A 125 -8.82 6.63 -13.85
C SER A 125 -7.34 6.97 -13.83
N SER A 126 -7.03 8.16 -14.36
CA SER A 126 -5.66 8.70 -14.34
C SER A 126 -5.78 10.20 -14.12
N GLU A 127 -5.01 10.72 -13.17
CA GLU A 127 -5.02 12.13 -12.83
C GLU A 127 -3.58 12.62 -12.68
N ASP A 128 -3.25 13.68 -13.43
CA ASP A 128 -1.96 14.35 -13.27
C ASP A 128 -2.09 15.37 -12.14
N VAL A 129 -1.23 15.25 -11.14
CA VAL A 129 -1.24 16.09 -9.95
C VAL A 129 -0.02 16.97 -9.97
N PRO A 130 -0.18 18.30 -10.12
CA PRO A 130 0.96 19.21 -10.09
C PRO A 130 1.59 19.21 -8.69
N ALA A 131 2.88 19.51 -8.61
CA ALA A 131 3.58 19.60 -7.34
C ALA A 131 3.05 20.79 -6.55
N GLY A 132 2.53 20.50 -5.34
CA GLY A 132 2.18 21.55 -4.38
C GLY A 132 3.41 22.07 -3.67
N GLU A 133 3.25 23.04 -2.76
CA GLU A 133 4.37 23.66 -2.05
C GLU A 133 5.27 22.66 -1.31
N LYS A 134 4.68 21.57 -0.81
CA LYS A 134 5.40 20.55 -0.04
C LYS A 134 5.73 19.31 -0.85
N ASP A 135 5.48 19.33 -2.16
CA ASP A 135 5.78 18.22 -3.04
C ASP A 135 7.04 18.51 -3.84
N SER A 136 7.95 17.54 -3.89
CA SER A 136 9.18 17.70 -4.64
C SER A 136 8.99 17.58 -6.16
N HIS A 137 7.96 16.84 -6.59
CA HIS A 137 7.72 16.52 -8.00
C HIS A 137 6.23 16.40 -8.30
N PRO A 138 5.82 16.71 -9.54
CA PRO A 138 4.46 16.35 -9.98
C PRO A 138 4.33 14.83 -10.05
N THR A 139 3.09 14.35 -9.94
CA THR A 139 2.79 12.91 -9.94
C THR A 139 1.64 12.60 -10.88
N ARG A 140 1.54 11.32 -11.24
CA ARG A 140 0.37 10.78 -11.93
C ARG A 140 -0.24 9.71 -11.04
N TYR A 141 -1.48 9.93 -10.66
CA TYR A 141 -2.22 8.99 -9.83
C TYR A 141 -3.12 8.14 -10.72
N MET A 142 -2.95 6.83 -10.65
CA MET A 142 -3.68 5.89 -11.49
C MET A 142 -4.39 4.86 -10.62
N VAL A 143 -5.63 4.53 -11.01
CA VAL A 143 -6.39 3.48 -10.36
C VAL A 143 -6.68 2.40 -11.39
N TYR A 144 -6.33 1.18 -11.04
CA TYR A 144 -6.57 0.00 -11.86
C TYR A 144 -7.52 -0.94 -11.16
N GLU A 145 -8.38 -1.58 -11.92
CA GLU A 145 -9.24 -2.65 -11.42
C GLU A 145 -8.92 -3.95 -12.17
N LYS A 146 -9.00 -5.06 -11.45
CA LYS A 146 -8.76 -6.37 -12.02
C LYS A 146 -9.84 -6.68 -13.06
N ARG A 147 -9.41 -7.16 -14.24
CA ARG A 147 -10.36 -7.57 -15.28
C ARG A 147 -11.00 -8.89 -14.90
N ASP A 148 -12.29 -8.99 -15.12
CA ASP A 148 -13.01 -10.27 -15.04
C ASP A 148 -12.68 -11.08 -16.28
N THR A 149 -12.22 -12.30 -16.07
CA THR A 149 -11.92 -13.22 -17.19
C THR A 149 -13.04 -14.23 -17.37
#